data_39d45a90f5751403862c895301c47932
#
_entry.id   39d45a90f5751403862c895301c47932
#
_cell.length_a   1.000
_cell.length_b   1.000
_cell.length_c   1.000
_cell.angle_alpha   90.00
_cell.angle_beta   90.00
_cell.angle_gamma   90.00
#
_symmetry.space_group_name_H-M   'P 1'
#
loop_
_entity.id
_entity.type
_entity.pdbx_description
1 polymer ?
#
loop_
_entity_poly.entity_id
_entity_poly.type
_entity_poly.pdbx_seq_one_letter_code
_entity_poly.pdbx_strand_id
1 'polypeptide(L)'
;MAIAAVALVACNSEKTDEKKEEPKAEKVFMYNDYNDVQIPAAEKYGIVPLEHRNVNFDSIKQLAKVEADDSILIIEPLTHSVPYLTHNAKALLMEIASNFQDSLAARGARPYSLHVTSMLRTLNDVRSLVKHNNNASETSAHSYGTTFDIAHNNFYPIPKFDKGPGKSLSNNELKHLLGHVLYRLRMQKKCWVLIEENQRCYHITCNS
;
A
#
# COMPACT_ATOMS: atom_id res chain seq x y z
N MET A 1 -35.75 -73.63 -32.67
CA MET A 1 -36.16 -72.24 -32.80
C MET A 1 -35.77 -71.55 -31.52
N ALA A 2 -34.65 -70.77 -31.54
CA ALA A 2 -34.18 -70.02 -30.39
C ALA A 2 -34.37 -68.54 -30.70
N ILE A 3 -35.12 -67.85 -29.85
CA ILE A 3 -35.39 -66.43 -29.96
C ILE A 3 -34.35 -65.69 -29.11
N ALA A 4 -33.52 -64.92 -29.78
CA ALA A 4 -32.52 -64.06 -29.10
C ALA A 4 -33.18 -62.77 -28.66
N ALA A 5 -33.15 -62.45 -27.37
CA ALA A 5 -33.59 -61.19 -26.82
C ALA A 5 -32.40 -60.18 -26.86
N VAL A 6 -32.58 -59.09 -27.57
CA VAL A 6 -31.63 -57.98 -27.60
C VAL A 6 -31.95 -57.01 -26.44
N ALA A 7 -31.05 -56.89 -25.50
CA ALA A 7 -31.14 -55.89 -24.43
C ALA A 7 -30.57 -54.56 -24.90
N LEU A 8 -31.41 -53.52 -24.98
CA LEU A 8 -30.97 -52.13 -25.17
C LEU A 8 -30.45 -51.57 -23.85
N VAL A 9 -29.18 -51.27 -23.81
CA VAL A 9 -28.55 -50.49 -22.72
C VAL A 9 -28.76 -49.02 -23.06
N ALA A 10 -29.60 -48.34 -22.29
CA ALA A 10 -29.74 -46.90 -22.33
C ALA A 10 -28.58 -46.25 -21.54
N CYS A 11 -27.67 -45.60 -22.24
CA CYS A 11 -26.69 -44.73 -21.61
C CYS A 11 -27.37 -43.45 -21.09
N ASN A 12 -27.52 -43.39 -19.79
CA ASN A 12 -27.96 -42.18 -19.09
C ASN A 12 -26.74 -41.24 -18.93
N SER A 13 -26.65 -40.21 -19.74
CA SER A 13 -25.63 -39.16 -19.58
C SER A 13 -26.07 -38.22 -18.48
N GLU A 14 -25.55 -38.44 -17.28
CA GLU A 14 -25.62 -37.41 -16.21
C GLU A 14 -24.88 -36.17 -16.65
N LYS A 15 -25.61 -35.09 -16.91
CA LYS A 15 -25.09 -33.76 -17.01
C LYS A 15 -24.71 -33.31 -15.60
N THR A 16 -23.42 -33.30 -15.30
CA THR A 16 -22.89 -32.58 -14.14
C THR A 16 -23.09 -31.10 -14.39
N ASP A 17 -24.06 -30.52 -13.73
CA ASP A 17 -24.17 -29.05 -13.61
C ASP A 17 -22.98 -28.55 -12.80
N GLU A 18 -21.92 -28.10 -13.48
CA GLU A 18 -20.90 -27.27 -12.90
C GLU A 18 -21.59 -25.97 -12.43
N LYS A 19 -21.89 -25.89 -11.14
CA LYS A 19 -22.21 -24.62 -10.49
C LYS A 19 -21.00 -23.68 -10.69
N LYS A 20 -21.13 -22.74 -11.63
CA LYS A 20 -20.26 -21.57 -11.66
C LYS A 20 -20.40 -20.88 -10.30
N GLU A 21 -19.33 -20.94 -9.48
CA GLU A 21 -19.24 -20.09 -8.30
C GLU A 21 -19.38 -18.64 -8.76
N GLU A 22 -20.43 -17.97 -8.30
CA GLU A 22 -20.55 -16.52 -8.46
C GLU A 22 -19.31 -15.86 -7.83
N PRO A 23 -18.72 -14.85 -8.49
CA PRO A 23 -17.57 -14.17 -7.94
C PRO A 23 -17.97 -13.59 -6.58
N LYS A 24 -17.30 -14.05 -5.52
CA LYS A 24 -17.49 -13.52 -4.16
C LYS A 24 -17.32 -12.01 -4.24
N ALA A 25 -18.36 -11.28 -3.80
CA ALA A 25 -18.34 -9.82 -3.74
C ALA A 25 -17.03 -9.35 -3.13
N GLU A 26 -16.30 -8.52 -3.88
CA GLU A 26 -15.00 -7.97 -3.48
C GLU A 26 -15.20 -7.18 -2.19
N LYS A 27 -14.52 -7.55 -1.11
CA LYS A 27 -14.61 -6.81 0.15
C LYS A 27 -14.14 -5.39 -0.07
N VAL A 28 -15.04 -4.43 0.02
CA VAL A 28 -14.69 -3.01 0.02
C VAL A 28 -14.02 -2.72 1.37
N PHE A 29 -12.73 -2.41 1.34
CA PHE A 29 -12.00 -1.97 2.52
C PHE A 29 -12.23 -0.48 2.74
N MET A 30 -12.68 -0.12 3.94
CA MET A 30 -12.79 1.27 4.34
C MET A 30 -11.48 1.73 5.00
N TYR A 31 -10.81 2.67 4.36
CA TYR A 31 -9.60 3.32 4.86
C TYR A 31 -9.94 4.76 5.20
N ASN A 32 -10.49 4.96 6.39
CA ASN A 32 -11.02 6.23 6.86
C ASN A 32 -10.50 6.59 8.26
N ASP A 33 -9.26 6.21 8.55
CA ASP A 33 -8.58 6.65 9.76
C ASP A 33 -8.17 8.11 9.55
N TYR A 34 -8.97 9.04 10.02
CA TYR A 34 -8.72 10.47 9.89
C TYR A 34 -7.73 10.99 10.94
N ASN A 35 -7.49 12.29 10.95
CA ASN A 35 -6.53 12.94 11.83
C ASN A 35 -6.83 12.77 13.32
N ASP A 36 -8.06 12.46 13.69
CA ASP A 36 -8.48 12.16 15.07
C ASP A 36 -7.77 10.92 15.67
N VAL A 37 -7.33 9.98 14.84
CA VAL A 37 -6.54 8.82 15.27
C VAL A 37 -5.09 8.89 14.79
N GLN A 38 -4.82 9.49 13.64
CA GLN A 38 -3.49 9.56 13.06
C GLN A 38 -2.57 10.54 13.81
N ILE A 39 -3.05 11.75 14.14
CA ILE A 39 -2.25 12.74 14.86
C ILE A 39 -1.85 12.23 16.26
N PRO A 40 -2.76 11.71 17.12
CA PRO A 40 -2.35 11.17 18.41
C PRO A 40 -1.34 10.02 18.31
N ALA A 41 -1.45 9.15 17.29
CA ALA A 41 -0.47 8.10 17.07
C ALA A 41 0.89 8.68 16.65
N ALA A 42 0.89 9.66 15.73
CA ALA A 42 2.10 10.33 15.27
C ALA A 42 2.81 11.06 16.42
N GLU A 43 2.08 11.77 17.26
CA GLU A 43 2.61 12.45 18.46
C GLU A 43 3.23 11.47 19.45
N LYS A 44 2.56 10.34 19.67
CA LYS A 44 3.00 9.34 20.65
C LYS A 44 4.28 8.63 20.25
N TYR A 45 4.45 8.32 18.96
CA TYR A 45 5.51 7.45 18.47
C TYR A 45 6.56 8.17 17.62
N GLY A 46 6.33 9.45 17.31
CA GLY A 46 7.18 10.24 16.45
C GLY A 46 8.22 11.06 17.17
N ILE A 47 8.86 11.93 16.40
CA ILE A 47 9.79 12.94 16.88
C ILE A 47 9.04 14.23 17.20
N VAL A 48 9.68 15.13 17.93
CA VAL A 48 9.24 16.54 18.00
C VAL A 48 9.35 17.14 16.59
N PRO A 49 8.27 17.77 16.07
CA PRO A 49 8.31 18.38 14.73
C PRO A 49 9.46 19.35 14.54
N LEU A 50 10.14 19.24 13.42
CA LEU A 50 11.27 20.07 13.05
C LEU A 50 10.80 21.33 12.31
N GLU A 51 11.36 22.47 12.64
CA GLU A 51 10.95 23.76 12.04
C GLU A 51 11.35 23.87 10.57
N HIS A 52 12.63 23.50 10.24
CA HIS A 52 13.23 23.70 8.92
C HIS A 52 14.04 22.49 8.47
N ARG A 53 14.33 22.42 7.16
CA ARG A 53 15.18 21.38 6.56
C ARG A 53 16.69 21.57 6.78
N ASN A 54 17.12 22.69 7.36
CA ASN A 54 18.54 23.02 7.58
C ASN A 54 19.12 22.33 8.82
N VAL A 55 18.74 21.09 9.06
CA VAL A 55 19.22 20.23 10.14
C VAL A 55 19.94 19.02 9.57
N ASN A 56 20.87 18.46 10.33
CA ASN A 56 21.46 17.17 9.98
C ASN A 56 20.53 16.05 10.45
N PHE A 57 19.68 15.54 9.54
CA PHE A 57 18.73 14.49 9.84
C PHE A 57 19.41 13.20 10.29
N ASP A 58 20.60 12.87 9.78
CA ASP A 58 21.35 11.67 10.17
C ASP A 58 21.85 11.71 11.61
N SER A 59 21.91 12.90 12.23
CA SER A 59 22.26 13.04 13.64
C SER A 59 21.06 12.81 14.60
N ILE A 60 19.85 12.74 14.08
CA ILE A 60 18.64 12.54 14.88
C ILE A 60 18.44 11.04 15.08
N LYS A 61 18.77 10.54 16.26
CA LYS A 61 18.78 9.10 16.58
C LYS A 61 17.45 8.37 16.34
N GLN A 62 16.32 9.08 16.41
CA GLN A 62 14.99 8.51 16.19
C GLN A 62 14.67 8.35 14.71
N LEU A 63 15.41 8.98 13.80
CA LEU A 63 15.17 8.94 12.37
C LEU A 63 16.12 7.98 11.66
N ALA A 64 15.62 7.41 10.59
CA ALA A 64 16.38 6.63 9.64
C ALA A 64 16.09 7.12 8.22
N LYS A 65 17.13 7.28 7.43
CA LYS A 65 16.99 7.59 6.01
C LYS A 65 16.32 6.42 5.29
N VAL A 66 15.35 6.73 4.47
CA VAL A 66 14.74 5.78 3.54
C VAL A 66 15.46 5.95 2.20
N GLU A 67 15.96 4.84 1.69
CA GLU A 67 16.61 4.79 0.39
C GLU A 67 15.73 4.00 -0.57
N ALA A 68 15.72 4.41 -1.83
CA ALA A 68 15.05 3.63 -2.86
C ALA A 68 15.71 2.25 -2.97
N ASP A 69 14.88 1.25 -3.14
CA ASP A 69 15.30 -0.08 -3.55
C ASP A 69 14.66 -0.33 -4.92
N ASP A 70 15.47 -0.22 -5.99
CA ASP A 70 15.01 -0.31 -7.38
C ASP A 70 14.22 -1.59 -7.69
N SER A 71 14.24 -2.55 -6.76
CA SER A 71 13.50 -3.80 -6.89
C SER A 71 12.10 -3.78 -6.29
N ILE A 72 11.84 -2.96 -5.26
CA ILE A 72 10.55 -2.97 -4.55
C ILE A 72 9.99 -1.60 -4.21
N LEU A 73 10.84 -0.57 -4.12
CA LEU A 73 10.48 0.74 -3.60
C LEU A 73 11.12 1.87 -4.39
N ILE A 74 10.31 2.73 -4.98
CA ILE A 74 10.71 3.96 -5.63
C ILE A 74 10.32 5.14 -4.75
N ILE A 75 11.22 6.10 -4.60
CA ILE A 75 10.93 7.36 -3.93
C ILE A 75 10.75 8.41 -5.01
N GLU A 76 9.55 8.96 -5.10
CA GLU A 76 9.24 10.06 -6.03
C GLU A 76 9.96 11.34 -5.62
N PRO A 77 10.12 12.34 -6.52
CA PRO A 77 10.69 13.61 -6.15
C PRO A 77 9.95 14.29 -4.99
N LEU A 78 10.62 14.39 -3.83
CA LEU A 78 10.04 14.90 -2.60
C LEU A 78 10.16 16.43 -2.55
N THR A 79 9.14 17.16 -3.00
CA THR A 79 9.15 18.63 -3.02
C THR A 79 8.90 19.24 -1.63
N HIS A 80 7.97 18.67 -0.86
CA HIS A 80 7.55 19.15 0.46
C HIS A 80 7.71 18.09 1.55
N SER A 81 8.68 17.22 1.42
CA SER A 81 9.07 16.25 2.45
C SER A 81 10.53 15.83 2.25
N VAL A 82 11.08 15.12 3.20
CA VAL A 82 12.44 14.57 3.15
C VAL A 82 12.40 13.05 3.37
N PRO A 83 13.36 12.27 2.82
CA PRO A 83 13.33 10.82 2.84
C PRO A 83 13.76 10.24 4.19
N TYR A 84 13.11 10.66 5.27
CA TYR A 84 13.37 10.19 6.62
C TYR A 84 12.07 9.73 7.28
N LEU A 85 12.15 8.67 8.05
CA LEU A 85 11.08 8.16 8.90
C LEU A 85 11.67 7.74 10.25
N THR A 86 10.82 7.59 11.27
CA THR A 86 11.22 6.86 12.47
C THR A 86 11.61 5.43 12.11
N HIS A 87 12.42 4.77 12.93
CA HIS A 87 12.86 3.39 12.66
C HIS A 87 11.68 2.44 12.47
N ASN A 88 10.63 2.56 13.30
CA ASN A 88 9.44 1.73 13.20
C ASN A 88 8.61 2.02 11.95
N ALA A 89 8.47 3.29 11.56
CA ALA A 89 7.77 3.66 10.34
C ALA A 89 8.52 3.19 9.08
N LYS A 90 9.85 3.28 9.08
CA LYS A 90 10.68 2.69 8.01
C LYS A 90 10.51 1.18 7.95
N ALA A 91 10.55 0.49 9.09
CA ALA A 91 10.34 -0.96 9.14
C ALA A 91 8.93 -1.35 8.61
N LEU A 92 7.90 -0.60 8.99
CA LEU A 92 6.54 -0.80 8.48
C LEU A 92 6.46 -0.59 6.95
N LEU A 93 7.09 0.44 6.41
CA LEU A 93 7.14 0.68 4.97
C LEU A 93 7.78 -0.52 4.23
N MET A 94 8.89 -1.04 4.74
CA MET A 94 9.55 -2.22 4.16
C MET A 94 8.70 -3.48 4.32
N GLU A 95 7.99 -3.66 5.44
CA GLU A 95 7.04 -4.77 5.64
C GLU A 95 5.88 -4.68 4.63
N ILE A 96 5.34 -3.49 4.37
CA ILE A 96 4.30 -3.29 3.34
C ILE A 96 4.84 -3.69 1.96
N ALA A 97 6.04 -3.21 1.61
CA ALA A 97 6.66 -3.52 0.31
C ALA A 97 6.89 -5.02 0.14
N SER A 98 7.45 -5.69 1.14
CA SER A 98 7.66 -7.16 1.12
C SER A 98 6.34 -7.92 1.00
N ASN A 99 5.35 -7.61 1.83
CA ASN A 99 4.03 -8.25 1.80
C ASN A 99 3.30 -8.04 0.46
N PHE A 100 3.55 -6.91 -0.20
CA PHE A 100 3.01 -6.63 -1.53
C PHE A 100 3.65 -7.56 -2.57
N GLN A 101 4.99 -7.73 -2.57
CA GLN A 101 5.68 -8.66 -3.46
C GLN A 101 5.21 -10.11 -3.25
N ASP A 102 5.08 -10.55 -1.99
CA ASP A 102 4.59 -11.90 -1.66
C ASP A 102 3.17 -12.10 -2.19
N SER A 103 2.34 -11.07 -2.09
CA SER A 103 0.96 -11.10 -2.59
C SER A 103 0.89 -11.15 -4.12
N LEU A 104 1.82 -10.49 -4.82
CA LEU A 104 1.99 -10.59 -6.28
C LEU A 104 2.43 -11.99 -6.69
N ALA A 105 3.45 -12.53 -6.02
CA ALA A 105 3.97 -13.87 -6.30
C ALA A 105 2.90 -14.95 -6.09
N ALA A 106 2.11 -14.87 -5.01
CA ALA A 106 1.02 -15.78 -4.73
C ALA A 106 -0.09 -15.79 -5.82
N ARG A 107 -0.20 -14.70 -6.60
CA ARG A 107 -1.12 -14.59 -7.74
C ARG A 107 -0.50 -14.95 -9.07
N GLY A 108 0.78 -15.38 -9.09
CA GLY A 108 1.54 -15.60 -10.32
C GLY A 108 1.72 -14.33 -11.15
N ALA A 109 1.68 -13.16 -10.49
CA ALA A 109 1.90 -11.88 -11.12
C ALA A 109 3.39 -11.53 -11.16
N ARG A 110 3.78 -10.69 -12.14
CA ARG A 110 5.13 -10.11 -12.15
C ARG A 110 5.30 -9.12 -10.99
N PRO A 111 6.53 -8.86 -10.53
CA PRO A 111 6.80 -7.86 -9.51
C PRO A 111 6.51 -6.44 -9.98
N TYR A 112 6.00 -5.61 -9.06
CA TYR A 112 5.77 -4.17 -9.25
C TYR A 112 6.37 -3.40 -8.08
N SER A 113 7.00 -2.25 -8.35
CA SER A 113 7.48 -1.36 -7.30
C SER A 113 6.35 -0.54 -6.68
N LEU A 114 6.47 -0.27 -5.37
CA LEU A 114 5.66 0.73 -4.69
C LEU A 114 6.32 2.10 -4.83
N HIS A 115 5.51 3.14 -4.98
CA HIS A 115 5.96 4.52 -5.13
C HIS A 115 5.62 5.32 -3.89
N VAL A 116 6.63 5.78 -3.16
CA VAL A 116 6.48 6.66 -2.00
C VAL A 116 6.52 8.10 -2.46
N THR A 117 5.45 8.83 -2.16
CA THR A 117 5.23 10.21 -2.64
C THR A 117 5.45 11.26 -1.56
N SER A 118 5.45 10.87 -0.28
CA SER A 118 5.73 11.77 0.84
C SER A 118 6.22 11.00 2.06
N MET A 119 7.06 11.64 2.87
CA MET A 119 7.54 11.15 4.17
C MET A 119 7.59 12.30 5.18
N LEU A 120 8.67 12.43 5.97
CA LEU A 120 8.82 13.47 6.98
C LEU A 120 8.69 14.88 6.38
N ARG A 121 7.82 15.71 6.95
CA ARG A 121 7.65 17.13 6.61
C ARG A 121 8.08 18.00 7.78
N THR A 122 8.86 19.03 7.51
CA THR A 122 9.09 20.08 8.50
C THR A 122 7.84 20.99 8.63
N LEU A 123 7.74 21.74 9.71
CA LEU A 123 6.65 22.70 9.90
C LEU A 123 6.62 23.75 8.76
N ASN A 124 7.80 24.12 8.26
CA ASN A 124 7.89 25.04 7.12
C ASN A 124 7.37 24.40 5.81
N ASP A 125 7.57 23.10 5.59
CA ASP A 125 6.98 22.37 4.46
C ASP A 125 5.47 22.36 4.55
N VAL A 126 4.91 22.09 5.74
CA VAL A 126 3.46 22.09 5.98
C VAL A 126 2.88 23.48 5.70
N ARG A 127 3.48 24.55 6.25
CA ARG A 127 3.04 25.92 5.98
C ARG A 127 3.12 26.31 4.50
N SER A 128 4.13 25.81 3.80
CA SER A 128 4.26 26.03 2.34
C SER A 128 3.14 25.36 1.57
N LEU A 129 2.77 24.12 1.94
CA LEU A 129 1.63 23.41 1.35
C LEU A 129 0.30 24.12 1.59
N VAL A 130 0.06 24.59 2.82
CA VAL A 130 -1.18 25.34 3.16
C VAL A 130 -1.34 26.60 2.31
N LYS A 131 -0.25 27.33 2.05
CA LYS A 131 -0.29 28.53 1.21
C LYS A 131 -0.70 28.26 -0.25
N HIS A 132 -0.44 27.05 -0.74
CA HIS A 132 -0.75 26.66 -2.13
C HIS A 132 -2.00 25.77 -2.22
N ASN A 133 -2.50 25.28 -1.10
CA ASN A 133 -3.65 24.39 -1.04
C ASN A 133 -4.51 24.71 0.19
N ASN A 134 -5.61 25.42 0.00
CA ASN A 134 -6.54 25.84 1.06
C ASN A 134 -7.16 24.66 1.85
N ASN A 135 -7.01 23.42 1.36
CA ASN A 135 -7.50 22.22 2.04
C ASN A 135 -6.42 21.52 2.89
N ALA A 136 -5.19 22.04 2.91
CA ALA A 136 -4.12 21.47 3.73
C ALA A 136 -4.30 21.93 5.19
N SER A 137 -4.13 20.98 6.13
CA SER A 137 -4.16 21.25 7.57
C SER A 137 -2.85 21.90 8.03
N GLU A 138 -2.92 22.82 8.99
CA GLU A 138 -1.75 23.37 9.69
C GLU A 138 -1.04 22.31 10.54
N THR A 139 -1.73 21.23 10.90
CA THR A 139 -1.18 20.06 11.58
C THR A 139 -1.10 18.89 10.63
N SER A 140 0.03 18.21 10.61
CA SER A 140 0.27 17.08 9.71
C SER A 140 0.95 15.94 10.47
N ALA A 141 0.41 14.73 10.37
CA ALA A 141 1.04 13.53 10.93
C ALA A 141 2.45 13.28 10.36
N HIS A 142 2.73 13.74 9.13
CA HIS A 142 4.06 13.68 8.54
C HIS A 142 5.13 14.43 9.33
N SER A 143 4.75 15.44 10.13
CA SER A 143 5.75 16.25 10.88
C SER A 143 6.44 15.47 11.99
N TYR A 144 5.88 14.33 12.37
CA TYR A 144 6.40 13.48 13.42
C TYR A 144 7.30 12.33 12.91
N GLY A 145 7.44 12.18 11.58
CA GLY A 145 8.27 11.13 10.96
C GLY A 145 7.70 9.72 11.03
N THR A 146 6.47 9.57 11.47
CA THR A 146 5.77 8.27 11.56
C THR A 146 4.89 7.97 10.35
N THR A 147 4.76 8.93 9.43
CA THR A 147 3.77 8.92 8.37
C THR A 147 4.42 9.01 7.00
N PHE A 148 3.88 8.24 6.06
CA PHE A 148 4.30 8.23 4.67
C PHE A 148 3.12 7.95 3.73
N ASP A 149 3.25 8.41 2.48
CA ASP A 149 2.25 8.24 1.44
C ASP A 149 2.75 7.27 0.37
N ILE A 150 1.91 6.31 -0.03
CA ILE A 150 2.17 5.38 -1.13
C ILE A 150 1.12 5.61 -2.22
N ALA A 151 1.57 5.88 -3.46
CA ALA A 151 0.69 6.03 -4.61
C ALA A 151 -0.15 4.76 -4.84
N HIS A 152 -1.44 4.93 -5.17
CA HIS A 152 -2.35 3.81 -5.45
C HIS A 152 -2.84 3.77 -6.91
N ASN A 153 -2.28 4.61 -7.76
CA ASN A 153 -2.64 4.68 -9.18
C ASN A 153 -1.43 4.57 -10.13
N ASN A 154 -0.22 4.47 -9.56
CA ASN A 154 1.04 4.40 -10.27
C ASN A 154 1.80 3.15 -9.82
N PHE A 155 1.69 2.10 -10.62
CA PHE A 155 2.42 0.86 -10.39
C PHE A 155 3.21 0.54 -11.67
N TYR A 156 4.52 0.45 -11.55
CA TYR A 156 5.36 0.10 -12.67
C TYR A 156 5.97 -1.28 -12.45
N PRO A 157 5.96 -2.15 -13.48
CA PRO A 157 6.70 -3.39 -13.42
C PRO A 157 8.17 -3.09 -13.12
N ILE A 158 8.78 -3.89 -12.28
CA ILE A 158 10.21 -3.77 -12.02
C ILE A 158 10.95 -4.09 -13.33
N PRO A 159 11.82 -3.20 -13.88
CA PRO A 159 12.37 -3.32 -15.23
C PRO A 159 13.02 -4.67 -15.53
N LYS A 160 13.72 -5.24 -14.54
CA LYS A 160 14.35 -6.56 -14.64
C LYS A 160 13.34 -7.69 -14.95
N PHE A 161 12.07 -7.50 -14.55
CA PHE A 161 10.99 -8.48 -14.67
C PHE A 161 9.89 -8.06 -15.65
N ASP A 162 10.02 -6.92 -16.33
CA ASP A 162 8.97 -6.40 -17.20
C ASP A 162 8.63 -7.36 -18.37
N LYS A 163 9.63 -8.09 -18.86
CA LYS A 163 9.48 -9.17 -19.86
C LYS A 163 9.62 -10.57 -19.27
N GLY A 164 9.67 -10.69 -17.93
CA GLY A 164 9.84 -11.94 -17.22
C GLY A 164 8.55 -12.76 -17.10
N PRO A 165 8.63 -13.95 -16.54
CA PRO A 165 7.47 -14.78 -16.25
C PRO A 165 6.55 -14.07 -15.24
N GLY A 166 5.24 -14.29 -15.38
CA GLY A 166 4.22 -13.73 -14.53
C GLY A 166 3.24 -12.85 -15.29
N LYS A 167 1.97 -12.91 -14.86
CA LYS A 167 0.91 -12.13 -15.49
C LYS A 167 1.01 -10.64 -15.13
N SER A 168 0.62 -9.78 -16.06
CA SER A 168 0.37 -8.37 -15.76
C SER A 168 -0.94 -8.24 -14.99
N LEU A 169 -0.95 -7.32 -14.01
CA LEU A 169 -2.16 -6.87 -13.34
C LEU A 169 -2.48 -5.43 -13.75
N SER A 170 -3.76 -5.09 -13.78
CA SER A 170 -4.23 -3.73 -13.98
C SER A 170 -3.95 -2.88 -12.72
N ASN A 171 -3.94 -1.54 -12.88
CA ASN A 171 -3.79 -0.64 -11.73
C ASN A 171 -4.87 -0.86 -10.66
N ASN A 172 -6.10 -1.19 -11.04
CA ASN A 172 -7.16 -1.51 -10.08
C ASN A 172 -6.84 -2.78 -9.28
N GLU A 173 -6.40 -3.86 -9.93
CA GLU A 173 -6.01 -5.08 -9.24
C GLU A 173 -4.83 -4.83 -8.29
N LEU A 174 -3.84 -4.01 -8.70
CA LEU A 174 -2.70 -3.64 -7.88
C LEU A 174 -3.10 -2.75 -6.69
N LYS A 175 -4.00 -1.75 -6.91
CA LYS A 175 -4.58 -0.94 -5.84
C LYS A 175 -5.30 -1.82 -4.81
N HIS A 176 -6.13 -2.75 -5.26
CA HIS A 176 -6.83 -3.69 -4.37
C HIS A 176 -5.85 -4.60 -3.63
N LEU A 177 -4.82 -5.07 -4.30
CA LEU A 177 -3.81 -5.94 -3.67
C LEU A 177 -3.05 -5.20 -2.57
N LEU A 178 -2.60 -3.97 -2.84
CA LEU A 178 -1.98 -3.11 -1.83
C LEU A 178 -2.96 -2.81 -0.68
N GLY A 179 -4.22 -2.52 -1.01
CA GLY A 179 -5.28 -2.36 -0.03
C GLY A 179 -5.41 -3.57 0.90
N HIS A 180 -5.40 -4.81 0.38
CA HIS A 180 -5.42 -6.02 1.20
C HIS A 180 -4.22 -6.13 2.16
N VAL A 181 -3.03 -5.75 1.71
CA VAL A 181 -1.82 -5.72 2.56
C VAL A 181 -2.02 -4.73 3.71
N LEU A 182 -2.43 -3.50 3.38
CA LEU A 182 -2.67 -2.44 4.37
C LEU A 182 -3.77 -2.83 5.36
N TYR A 183 -4.86 -3.42 4.89
CA TYR A 183 -5.94 -3.89 5.75
C TYR A 183 -5.46 -4.90 6.80
N ARG A 184 -4.64 -5.88 6.41
CA ARG A 184 -4.10 -6.87 7.35
C ARG A 184 -3.22 -6.21 8.42
N LEU A 185 -2.36 -5.27 8.04
CA LEU A 185 -1.49 -4.55 8.98
C LEU A 185 -2.29 -3.62 9.91
N ARG A 186 -3.34 -2.96 9.38
CA ARG A 186 -4.27 -2.16 10.17
C ARG A 186 -5.03 -3.01 11.19
N MET A 187 -5.51 -4.19 10.81
CA MET A 187 -6.18 -5.13 11.74
C MET A 187 -5.25 -5.64 12.84
N GLN A 188 -3.94 -5.70 12.57
CA GLN A 188 -2.89 -5.99 13.56
C GLN A 188 -2.52 -4.75 14.41
N LYS A 189 -3.19 -3.62 14.20
CA LYS A 189 -2.94 -2.33 14.86
C LYS A 189 -1.52 -1.79 14.65
N LYS A 190 -0.85 -2.18 13.56
CA LYS A 190 0.48 -1.67 13.21
C LYS A 190 0.43 -0.29 12.57
N CYS A 191 -0.69 0.06 11.95
CA CYS A 191 -0.87 1.36 11.29
C CYS A 191 -2.32 1.82 11.27
N TRP A 192 -2.47 3.12 11.03
CA TRP A 192 -3.69 3.77 10.59
C TRP A 192 -3.59 4.09 9.12
N VAL A 193 -4.71 4.01 8.38
CA VAL A 193 -4.71 4.19 6.93
C VAL A 193 -5.88 5.05 6.49
N LEU A 194 -5.59 6.10 5.74
CA LEU A 194 -6.55 6.92 5.03
C LEU A 194 -6.31 6.82 3.53
N ILE A 195 -7.36 6.65 2.75
CA ILE A 195 -7.26 6.77 1.31
C ILE A 195 -7.52 8.23 0.91
N GLU A 196 -6.55 8.85 0.25
CA GLU A 196 -6.64 10.21 -0.26
C GLU A 196 -6.85 10.18 -1.79
N GLU A 197 -8.10 10.11 -2.22
CA GLU A 197 -8.43 9.96 -3.64
C GLU A 197 -7.95 11.14 -4.49
N ASN A 198 -7.99 12.37 -3.97
CA ASN A 198 -7.52 13.56 -4.67
C ASN A 198 -5.99 13.57 -4.87
N GLN A 199 -5.25 13.03 -3.93
CA GLN A 199 -3.79 12.89 -3.98
C GLN A 199 -3.36 11.54 -4.57
N ARG A 200 -4.33 10.63 -4.76
CA ARG A 200 -4.15 9.31 -5.33
C ARG A 200 -3.14 8.46 -4.55
N CYS A 201 -3.16 8.55 -3.22
CA CYS A 201 -2.29 7.80 -2.34
C CYS A 201 -3.03 7.18 -1.16
N TYR A 202 -2.41 6.19 -0.55
CA TYR A 202 -2.67 5.76 0.82
C TYR A 202 -1.78 6.57 1.75
N HIS A 203 -2.39 7.29 2.68
CA HIS A 203 -1.75 8.00 3.77
C HIS A 203 -1.69 7.06 4.99
N ILE A 204 -0.49 6.74 5.43
CA ILE A 204 -0.23 5.65 6.37
C ILE A 204 0.58 6.17 7.55
N THR A 205 0.02 6.06 8.76
CA THR A 205 0.70 6.42 10.01
C THR A 205 1.03 5.17 10.80
N CYS A 206 2.31 4.99 11.15
CA CYS A 206 2.79 3.91 12.02
C CYS A 206 2.23 4.08 13.44
N ASN A 207 1.78 2.98 14.04
CA ASN A 207 1.16 2.96 15.37
C ASN A 207 2.02 2.22 16.41
N SER A 208 3.34 2.31 16.28
CA SER A 208 4.32 1.66 17.18
C SER A 208 5.64 2.42 17.26
#